data_e5fecd8f185659b8174bfc43381cf68d
#
_entry.id   e5fecd8f185659b8174bfc43381cf68d
#
_cell.length_a   1.000
_cell.length_b   1.000
_cell.length_c   1.000
_cell.angle_alpha   90.00
_cell.angle_beta   90.00
_cell.angle_gamma   90.00
#
_symmetry.space_group_name_H-M   'P 1'
#
loop_
_entity.id
_entity.type
_entity.pdbx_description
1 polymer ?
#
loop_
_entity_poly.entity_id
_entity_poly.type
_entity_poly.pdbx_seq_one_letter_code
_entity_poly.pdbx_strand_id
1 'polypeptide(L)' 'MRYKVRLEKNEEGYTVWCPGLPGCWSQGNTENEALENIRDAINTYLETVEELKQFL' A
#
# COMPACT_ATOMS: atom_id res chain seq x y z
N MET A 1 3.83 -5.29 -11.94
CA MET A 1 2.74 -6.01 -11.27
C MET A 1 1.55 -5.09 -11.07
N ARG A 2 0.37 -5.65 -11.16
CA ARG A 2 -0.86 -4.87 -10.98
C ARG A 2 -1.58 -5.30 -9.73
N TYR A 3 -1.73 -4.37 -8.82
CA TYR A 3 -2.55 -4.56 -7.64
C TYR A 3 -3.65 -3.51 -7.64
N LYS A 4 -4.86 -3.96 -7.36
CA LYS A 4 -5.97 -3.03 -7.19
C LYS A 4 -5.88 -2.40 -5.82
N VAL A 5 -6.05 -1.10 -5.75
CA VAL A 5 -6.08 -0.37 -4.49
C VAL A 5 -7.41 0.34 -4.35
N ARG A 6 -7.81 0.58 -3.12
CA ARG A 6 -8.99 1.37 -2.80
C ARG A 6 -8.56 2.66 -2.13
N LEU A 7 -9.24 3.74 -2.48
CA LEU A 7 -8.93 5.07 -2.00
C LEU A 7 -10.18 5.65 -1.34
N GLU A 8 -10.01 6.23 -0.17
CA GLU A 8 -11.10 6.87 0.54
C GLU A 8 -10.66 8.24 1.03
N LYS A 9 -11.48 9.26 0.76
CA LYS A 9 -11.26 10.61 1.25
C LYS A 9 -11.84 10.74 2.65
N ASN A 10 -11.09 11.35 3.56
CA ASN A 10 -11.54 11.64 4.92
C ASN A 10 -11.14 13.06 5.30
N GLU A 11 -11.46 13.49 6.53
CA GLU A 11 -11.19 14.84 7.00
C GLU A 11 -9.71 15.19 7.03
N GLU A 12 -8.86 14.22 7.21
CA GLU A 12 -7.40 14.40 7.31
C GLU A 12 -6.68 14.27 5.97
N GLY A 13 -7.39 13.85 4.91
CA GLY A 13 -6.81 13.64 3.60
C GLY A 13 -7.35 12.39 2.93
N TYR A 14 -6.44 11.50 2.52
CA TYR A 14 -6.81 10.27 1.82
C TYR A 14 -6.18 9.06 2.48
N THR A 15 -6.96 7.99 2.59
CA THR A 15 -6.48 6.68 3.02
C THR A 15 -6.59 5.73 1.83
N VAL A 16 -5.59 4.90 1.65
CA VAL A 16 -5.52 3.95 0.54
C VAL A 16 -5.05 2.60 1.06
N TRP A 17 -5.61 1.52 0.53
CA TRP A 17 -5.20 0.18 0.92
C TRP A 17 -5.29 -0.78 -0.26
N CYS A 18 -4.60 -1.89 -0.12
CA CYS A 18 -4.59 -2.95 -1.13
C CYS A 18 -5.33 -4.17 -0.57
N PRO A 19 -6.57 -4.45 -1.01
CA PRO A 19 -7.33 -5.59 -0.49
C PRO A 19 -6.65 -6.94 -0.70
N GLY A 20 -5.82 -7.06 -1.73
CA GLY A 20 -5.10 -8.29 -2.01
C GLY A 20 -3.91 -8.56 -1.12
N LEU A 21 -3.47 -7.57 -0.34
CA LEU A 21 -2.32 -7.67 0.55
C LEU A 21 -2.73 -7.26 1.96
N PRO A 22 -3.08 -8.22 2.84
CA PRO A 22 -3.54 -7.89 4.19
C PRO A 22 -2.57 -7.02 4.95
N GLY A 23 -3.07 -5.95 5.56
CA GLY A 23 -2.26 -5.01 6.32
C GLY A 23 -1.50 -3.99 5.49
N CYS A 24 -1.63 -4.03 4.17
CA CYS A 24 -0.97 -3.06 3.28
C CYS A 24 -1.86 -1.86 3.06
N TRP A 25 -1.53 -0.75 3.72
CA TRP A 25 -2.28 0.50 3.60
C TRP A 25 -1.36 1.70 3.73
N SER A 26 -1.83 2.85 3.28
CA SER A 26 -1.08 4.08 3.42
C SER A 26 -2.04 5.27 3.43
N GLN A 27 -1.50 6.47 3.53
CA GLN A 27 -2.27 7.70 3.56
C GLN A 27 -1.49 8.83 2.92
N GLY A 28 -2.18 9.91 2.60
CA GLY A 28 -1.57 11.11 2.05
C GLY A 28 -2.51 12.30 2.15
N ASN A 29 -1.97 13.49 2.01
CA ASN A 29 -2.76 14.72 2.04
C ASN A 29 -3.52 14.95 0.73
N THR A 30 -3.02 14.38 -0.36
CA THR A 30 -3.65 14.42 -1.66
C THR A 30 -3.80 13.01 -2.22
N GLU A 31 -4.66 12.86 -3.22
CA GLU A 31 -4.84 11.60 -3.91
C GLU A 31 -3.52 11.07 -4.48
N ASN A 32 -2.78 11.94 -5.17
CA ASN A 32 -1.49 11.56 -5.76
C ASN A 32 -0.50 11.11 -4.70
N GLU A 33 -0.43 11.82 -3.59
CA GLU A 33 0.47 11.47 -2.49
C GLU A 33 0.11 10.11 -1.89
N ALA A 34 -1.19 9.86 -1.66
CA ALA A 34 -1.65 8.58 -1.14
C ALA A 34 -1.31 7.44 -2.10
N LEU A 35 -1.50 7.65 -3.40
CA LEU A 35 -1.20 6.64 -4.41
C LEU A 35 0.30 6.34 -4.51
N GLU A 36 1.15 7.35 -4.41
CA GLU A 36 2.59 7.13 -4.36
C GLU A 36 2.99 6.36 -3.11
N ASN A 37 2.41 6.72 -1.97
CA ASN A 37 2.72 6.07 -0.70
C ASN A 37 2.29 4.61 -0.69
N ILE A 38 1.12 4.27 -1.25
CA ILE A 38 0.69 2.86 -1.30
C ILE A 38 1.57 2.05 -2.26
N ARG A 39 2.05 2.66 -3.32
CA ARG A 39 2.98 2.00 -4.24
C ARG A 39 4.25 1.59 -3.51
N ASP A 40 4.82 2.49 -2.72
CA ASP A 40 6.00 2.19 -1.92
C ASP A 40 5.70 1.12 -0.86
N ALA A 41 4.53 1.19 -0.24
CA ALA A 41 4.11 0.22 0.77
C ALA A 41 3.97 -1.18 0.15
N ILE A 42 3.41 -1.29 -1.05
CA ILE A 42 3.29 -2.56 -1.76
C ILE A 42 4.66 -3.14 -2.06
N ASN A 43 5.58 -2.31 -2.56
CA ASN A 43 6.93 -2.76 -2.87
C ASN A 43 7.65 -3.28 -1.61
N THR A 44 7.55 -2.57 -0.51
CA THR A 44 8.15 -2.99 0.76
C THR A 44 7.50 -4.29 1.27
N TYR A 45 6.18 -4.39 1.16
CA TYR A 45 5.45 -5.60 1.56
C TYR A 45 5.95 -6.83 0.79
N LEU A 46 6.08 -6.71 -0.51
CA LEU A 46 6.53 -7.81 -1.37
C LEU A 46 7.98 -8.18 -1.08
N GLU A 47 8.85 -7.23 -0.84
CA GLU A 47 10.24 -7.50 -0.46
C GLU A 47 10.31 -8.28 0.85
N THR A 48 9.51 -7.90 1.84
CA THR A 48 9.47 -8.59 3.13
C THR A 48 9.00 -10.04 2.96
N VAL A 49 7.99 -10.27 2.13
CA VAL A 49 7.50 -11.63 1.86
C VAL A 49 8.59 -12.48 1.20
N GLU A 50 9.32 -11.91 0.24
CA GLU A 50 10.41 -12.62 -0.43
C GLU A 50 11.53 -12.98 0.55
N GLU A 51 11.92 -12.07 1.44
CA GLU A 51 12.93 -12.33 2.47
C GLU A 51 12.51 -13.48 3.39
N LEU A 52 11.25 -13.49 3.81
CA LEU A 52 10.73 -14.58 4.65
C LEU A 52 10.76 -15.93 3.93
N LYS A 53 10.50 -15.95 2.63
CA LYS A 53 10.58 -17.17 1.83
C LYS A 53 12.00 -17.71 1.73
N GLN A 54 13.01 -16.85 1.75
CA GLN A 54 14.41 -17.28 1.67
C GLN A 54 14.89 -17.99 2.93
N PHE A 55 14.25 -17.75 4.07
CA PHE A 55 14.59 -18.39 5.32
C PHE A 55 13.87 -19.71 5.56
N LEU A 56 12.90 -20.01 4.73
CA LEU A 56 12.13 -21.25 4.82
C LEU A 56 12.65 -22.31 3.84
#